data_6b0e631ce423a3d48aa0b30b9ed5a6bc
#
_entry.id   6b0e631ce423a3d48aa0b30b9ed5a6bc
#
_cell.length_a   1.000
_cell.length_b   1.000
_cell.length_c   1.000
_cell.angle_alpha   90.00
_cell.angle_beta   90.00
_cell.angle_gamma   90.00
#
_symmetry.space_group_name_H-M   'P 1'
#
loop_
_entity.id
_entity.type
_entity.pdbx_description
1 polymer ?
#
loop_
_entity_poly.entity_id
_entity_poly.type
_entity_poly.pdbx_seq_one_letter_code
_entity_poly.pdbx_strand_id
1 'polypeptide(L)'
;MLATVLTDKRPIIKVSINGHETAALVDTGASLSIVSESDMSKLKFKRGSKLAGTVIGLDGSEQSMYHTDKDFDFKVEGLPAYQFVIGNIDAIKSSIKKETGIEISAIIGYPTIKQLELIINPSTNEISIGYKD
;
A
#
# COMPACT_ATOMS: atom_id res chain seq x y z
N MET A 1 -19.38 -1.79 1.40
CA MET A 1 -18.71 -1.09 0.28
C MET A 1 -17.63 -1.99 -0.31
N LEU A 2 -17.50 -1.99 -1.62
CA LEU A 2 -16.47 -2.78 -2.30
C LEU A 2 -15.34 -1.90 -2.77
N ALA A 3 -14.10 -2.37 -2.60
CA ALA A 3 -12.94 -1.76 -3.24
C ALA A 3 -12.95 -2.11 -4.74
N THR A 4 -12.33 -1.28 -5.55
CA THR A 4 -12.20 -1.54 -6.99
C THR A 4 -10.98 -2.44 -7.22
N VAL A 5 -11.23 -3.71 -7.56
CA VAL A 5 -10.18 -4.69 -7.82
C VAL A 5 -9.76 -4.60 -9.29
N LEU A 6 -8.46 -4.50 -9.55
CA LEU A 6 -7.91 -4.18 -10.87
C LEU A 6 -7.51 -5.42 -11.69
N THR A 7 -7.42 -6.59 -11.07
CA THR A 7 -7.04 -7.83 -11.74
C THR A 7 -7.59 -9.02 -10.97
N ASP A 8 -7.76 -10.15 -11.64
CA ASP A 8 -8.16 -11.40 -11.00
C ASP A 8 -6.96 -12.26 -10.55
N LYS A 9 -5.75 -11.80 -10.82
CA LYS A 9 -4.51 -12.55 -10.52
C LYS A 9 -4.00 -12.32 -9.10
N ARG A 10 -4.23 -11.13 -8.55
CA ARG A 10 -3.74 -10.71 -7.23
C ARG A 10 -4.73 -9.75 -6.60
N PRO A 11 -4.77 -9.67 -5.26
CA PRO A 11 -5.64 -8.70 -4.57
C PRO A 11 -5.06 -7.28 -4.68
N ILE A 12 -5.21 -6.68 -5.85
CA ILE A 12 -4.73 -5.33 -6.15
C ILE A 12 -5.94 -4.42 -6.31
N ILE A 13 -5.96 -3.33 -5.56
CA ILE A 13 -7.08 -2.40 -5.57
C ILE A 13 -6.65 -1.00 -6.02
N LYS A 14 -7.60 -0.26 -6.53
CA LYS A 14 -7.41 1.16 -6.85
C LYS A 14 -7.41 1.96 -5.56
N VAL A 15 -6.43 2.86 -5.44
CA VAL A 15 -6.28 3.75 -4.30
C VAL A 15 -5.93 5.15 -4.79
N SER A 16 -5.98 6.12 -3.87
CA SER A 16 -5.57 7.49 -4.14
C SER A 16 -4.49 7.89 -3.14
N ILE A 17 -3.40 8.43 -3.62
CA ILE A 17 -2.31 8.96 -2.78
C ILE A 17 -2.11 10.42 -3.14
N ASN A 18 -2.34 11.30 -2.18
CA ASN A 18 -2.26 12.76 -2.37
C ASN A 18 -3.03 13.23 -3.62
N GLY A 19 -4.22 12.67 -3.81
CA GLY A 19 -5.09 13.00 -4.93
C GLY A 19 -4.76 12.30 -6.25
N HIS A 20 -3.72 11.49 -6.31
CA HIS A 20 -3.32 10.76 -7.51
C HIS A 20 -3.82 9.32 -7.46
N GLU A 21 -4.56 8.92 -8.48
CA GLU A 21 -5.06 7.54 -8.60
C GLU A 21 -3.90 6.59 -8.92
N THR A 22 -3.81 5.50 -8.16
CA THR A 22 -2.79 4.47 -8.35
C THR A 22 -3.30 3.12 -7.86
N ALA A 23 -2.42 2.16 -7.62
CA ALA A 23 -2.79 0.82 -7.20
C ALA A 23 -2.00 0.39 -5.97
N ALA A 24 -2.61 -0.48 -5.18
CA ALA A 24 -1.97 -1.06 -4.00
C ALA A 24 -2.26 -2.57 -3.93
N LEU A 25 -1.25 -3.33 -3.51
CA LEU A 25 -1.40 -4.76 -3.23
C LEU A 25 -1.89 -4.94 -1.80
N VAL A 26 -2.97 -5.66 -1.61
CA VAL A 26 -3.45 -6.01 -0.28
C VAL A 26 -2.76 -7.31 0.14
N ASP A 27 -1.92 -7.25 1.16
CA ASP A 27 -1.11 -8.37 1.62
C ASP A 27 -1.38 -8.66 3.09
N THR A 28 -2.17 -9.70 3.35
CA THR A 28 -2.56 -10.10 4.71
C THR A 28 -1.39 -10.59 5.55
N GLY A 29 -0.31 -11.02 4.90
CA GLY A 29 0.91 -11.47 5.58
C GLY A 29 1.88 -10.34 5.92
N ALA A 30 1.66 -9.13 5.40
CA ALA A 30 2.55 -8.00 5.67
C ALA A 30 2.20 -7.36 7.02
N SER A 31 3.20 -7.22 7.89
CA SER A 31 3.02 -6.61 9.21
C SER A 31 3.01 -5.08 9.16
N LEU A 32 3.40 -4.50 8.03
CA LEU A 32 3.43 -3.06 7.81
C LEU A 32 2.70 -2.70 6.53
N SER A 33 2.15 -1.48 6.49
CA SER A 33 1.66 -0.88 5.27
C SER A 33 2.73 0.09 4.76
N ILE A 34 3.14 -0.08 3.50
CA ILE A 34 4.30 0.61 2.95
C ILE A 34 3.93 1.32 1.66
N VAL A 35 4.25 2.61 1.56
CA VAL A 35 4.18 3.35 0.29
C VAL A 35 5.57 3.39 -0.34
N SER A 36 5.61 3.29 -1.65
CA SER A 36 6.84 3.17 -2.42
C SER A 36 7.69 4.44 -2.35
N GLU A 37 8.91 4.32 -1.84
CA GLU A 37 9.86 5.42 -1.81
C GLU A 37 10.15 5.96 -3.21
N SER A 38 10.22 5.10 -4.21
CA SER A 38 10.49 5.52 -5.60
C SER A 38 9.36 6.33 -6.22
N ASP A 39 8.16 6.32 -5.64
CA ASP A 39 7.01 7.08 -6.13
C ASP A 39 6.78 8.41 -5.41
N MET A 40 7.67 8.79 -4.50
CA MET A 40 7.52 10.03 -3.72
C MET A 40 7.37 11.26 -4.61
N SER A 41 8.22 11.39 -5.60
CA SER A 41 8.22 12.52 -6.52
C SER A 41 6.96 12.52 -7.40
N LYS A 42 6.62 11.37 -7.96
CA LYS A 42 5.48 11.18 -8.86
C LYS A 42 4.16 11.44 -8.17
N LEU A 43 4.00 10.93 -6.95
CA LEU A 43 2.74 11.05 -6.19
C LEU A 43 2.77 12.20 -5.18
N LYS A 44 3.86 12.95 -5.14
CA LYS A 44 4.01 14.20 -4.36
C LYS A 44 3.81 14.00 -2.87
N PHE A 45 4.35 12.93 -2.31
CA PHE A 45 4.39 12.76 -0.86
C PHE A 45 5.83 12.86 -0.34
N LYS A 46 5.98 13.15 0.93
CA LYS A 46 7.27 13.44 1.55
C LYS A 46 7.46 12.62 2.82
N ARG A 47 8.74 12.48 3.20
CA ARG A 47 9.09 11.90 4.48
C ARG A 47 8.72 12.84 5.61
N GLY A 48 8.27 12.25 6.72
CA GLY A 48 8.18 12.97 7.98
C GLY A 48 9.57 13.17 8.57
N SER A 49 9.61 13.82 9.73
CA SER A 49 10.87 14.16 10.41
C SER A 49 11.53 12.96 11.12
N LYS A 50 10.83 11.84 11.26
CA LYS A 50 11.32 10.71 12.04
C LYS A 50 11.48 9.46 11.21
N LEU A 51 12.57 8.70 11.51
CA LEU A 51 12.79 7.36 11.01
C LEU A 51 11.76 6.43 11.65
N ALA A 52 11.09 5.62 10.84
CA ALA A 52 10.12 4.64 11.34
C ALA A 52 10.78 3.35 11.81
N GLY A 53 11.95 3.03 11.24
CA GLY A 53 12.69 1.83 11.60
C GLY A 53 13.63 1.38 10.50
N THR A 54 14.28 0.27 10.73
CA THR A 54 15.16 -0.38 9.75
C THR A 54 14.71 -1.82 9.56
N VAL A 55 14.77 -2.28 8.33
CA VAL A 55 14.49 -3.68 7.98
C VAL A 55 15.76 -4.27 7.38
N ILE A 56 16.10 -5.48 7.81
CA ILE A 56 17.25 -6.21 7.27
C ILE A 56 16.73 -7.16 6.19
N GLY A 57 17.23 -7.00 4.96
CA GLY A 57 16.89 -7.88 3.86
C GLY A 57 17.56 -9.26 3.99
N LEU A 58 17.13 -10.21 3.16
CA LEU A 58 17.69 -11.56 3.14
C LEU A 58 19.17 -11.58 2.77
N ASP A 59 19.63 -10.57 2.05
CA ASP A 59 21.03 -10.40 1.68
C ASP A 59 21.88 -9.72 2.77
N GLY A 60 21.28 -9.41 3.91
CA GLY A 60 21.96 -8.72 5.02
C GLY A 60 21.98 -7.21 4.88
N SER A 61 21.44 -6.65 3.80
CA SER A 61 21.38 -5.20 3.63
C SER A 61 20.34 -4.60 4.56
N GLU A 62 20.64 -3.39 5.07
CA GLU A 62 19.71 -2.63 5.88
C GLU A 62 18.93 -1.65 5.00
N GLN A 63 17.62 -1.59 5.19
CA GLN A 63 16.77 -0.61 4.54
C GLN A 63 16.07 0.24 5.59
N SER A 64 16.21 1.54 5.49
CA SER A 64 15.56 2.47 6.39
C SER A 64 14.15 2.76 5.90
N MET A 65 13.21 2.81 6.85
CA MET A 65 11.84 3.22 6.58
C MET A 65 11.55 4.51 7.33
N TYR A 66 10.71 5.33 6.73
CA TYR A 66 10.40 6.65 7.25
C TYR A 66 8.91 6.81 7.44
N HIS A 67 8.51 7.58 8.44
CA HIS A 67 7.12 8.01 8.56
C HIS A 67 6.77 8.97 7.42
N THR A 68 5.51 9.00 7.06
CA THR A 68 4.99 10.00 6.12
C THR A 68 4.86 11.34 6.85
N ASP A 69 4.83 12.43 6.07
CA ASP A 69 4.60 13.74 6.68
C ASP A 69 3.10 13.94 7.00
N LYS A 70 2.79 15.07 7.66
CA LYS A 70 1.42 15.37 8.10
C LYS A 70 0.42 15.56 6.94
N ASP A 71 0.91 15.87 5.75
CA ASP A 71 0.07 16.14 4.58
C ASP A 71 -0.20 14.89 3.74
N PHE A 72 0.37 13.76 4.13
CA PHE A 72 0.17 12.50 3.42
C PHE A 72 -1.30 12.08 3.50
N ASP A 73 -1.88 11.80 2.32
CA ASP A 73 -3.29 11.47 2.19
C ASP A 73 -3.45 10.20 1.36
N PHE A 74 -3.86 9.12 2.00
CA PHE A 74 -4.10 7.83 1.36
C PHE A 74 -5.58 7.48 1.51
N LYS A 75 -6.25 7.23 0.40
CA LYS A 75 -7.69 6.90 0.42
C LYS A 75 -8.00 5.65 -0.36
N VAL A 76 -8.94 4.87 0.15
CA VAL A 76 -9.54 3.72 -0.52
C VAL A 76 -11.03 4.00 -0.63
N GLU A 77 -11.53 4.14 -1.84
CA GLU A 77 -12.94 4.48 -2.10
C GLU A 77 -13.40 5.72 -1.30
N GLY A 78 -12.54 6.72 -1.25
CA GLY A 78 -12.81 7.96 -0.53
C GLY A 78 -12.61 7.90 0.98
N LEU A 79 -12.32 6.73 1.54
CA LEU A 79 -12.10 6.56 2.97
C LEU A 79 -10.62 6.72 3.31
N PRO A 80 -10.26 7.52 4.32
CA PRO A 80 -8.86 7.69 4.68
C PRO A 80 -8.29 6.41 5.28
N ALA A 81 -7.07 6.08 4.86
CA ALA A 81 -6.32 4.95 5.37
C ALA A 81 -5.06 5.45 6.06
N TYR A 82 -4.71 4.83 7.17
CA TYR A 82 -3.65 5.31 8.05
C TYR A 82 -2.59 4.24 8.28
N GLN A 83 -1.53 4.61 8.97
CA GLN A 83 -0.44 3.73 9.43
C GLN A 83 0.47 3.27 8.32
N PHE A 84 0.79 4.17 7.39
CA PHE A 84 1.75 3.90 6.33
C PHE A 84 3.15 4.38 6.69
N VAL A 85 4.13 3.62 6.27
CA VAL A 85 5.53 4.04 6.29
C VAL A 85 6.05 4.08 4.85
N ILE A 86 7.11 4.85 4.63
CA ILE A 86 7.76 4.94 3.33
C ILE A 86 8.91 3.95 3.29
N GLY A 87 8.95 3.09 2.30
CA GLY A 87 10.01 2.11 2.16
C GLY A 87 10.24 1.69 0.71
N ASN A 88 11.31 0.94 0.50
CA ASN A 88 11.66 0.44 -0.83
C ASN A 88 10.93 -0.88 -1.09
N ILE A 89 9.99 -0.84 -2.02
CA ILE A 89 9.24 -2.02 -2.47
C ILE A 89 9.48 -2.32 -3.95
N ASP A 90 10.60 -1.85 -4.51
CA ASP A 90 10.86 -1.94 -5.94
C ASP A 90 10.89 -3.38 -6.46
N ALA A 91 11.41 -4.32 -5.69
CA ALA A 91 11.41 -5.74 -6.08
C ALA A 91 9.99 -6.30 -6.21
N ILE A 92 9.12 -5.96 -5.28
CA ILE A 92 7.71 -6.37 -5.31
C ILE A 92 6.98 -5.68 -6.46
N LYS A 93 7.21 -4.39 -6.65
CA LYS A 93 6.63 -3.64 -7.77
C LYS A 93 6.98 -4.28 -9.10
N SER A 94 8.24 -4.63 -9.29
CA SER A 94 8.74 -5.26 -10.51
C SER A 94 8.08 -6.62 -10.74
N SER A 95 7.99 -7.44 -9.70
CA SER A 95 7.38 -8.76 -9.75
C SER A 95 5.89 -8.68 -10.11
N ILE A 96 5.17 -7.78 -9.47
CA ILE A 96 3.73 -7.58 -9.72
C ILE A 96 3.50 -7.08 -11.15
N LYS A 97 4.32 -6.14 -11.62
CA LYS A 97 4.19 -5.63 -12.98
C LYS A 97 4.43 -6.72 -14.02
N LYS A 98 5.41 -7.58 -13.79
CA LYS A 98 5.69 -8.73 -14.67
C LYS A 98 4.50 -9.68 -14.73
N GLU A 99 3.88 -9.96 -13.61
CA GLU A 99 2.79 -10.91 -13.51
C GLU A 99 1.46 -10.35 -14.01
N THR A 100 1.16 -9.09 -13.70
CA THR A 100 -0.18 -8.52 -13.90
C THR A 100 -0.23 -7.35 -14.89
N GLY A 101 0.92 -6.76 -15.21
CA GLY A 101 0.98 -5.52 -15.99
C GLY A 101 0.67 -4.27 -15.19
N ILE A 102 0.39 -4.39 -13.90
CA ILE A 102 -0.04 -3.26 -13.04
C ILE A 102 1.15 -2.73 -12.25
N GLU A 103 1.30 -1.41 -12.22
CA GLU A 103 2.25 -0.73 -11.35
C GLU A 103 1.57 -0.39 -10.04
N ILE A 104 2.01 -1.03 -8.96
CA ILE A 104 1.54 -0.70 -7.62
C ILE A 104 2.43 0.38 -7.01
N SER A 105 1.87 1.19 -6.12
CA SER A 105 2.61 2.23 -5.39
C SER A 105 2.64 1.97 -3.90
N ALA A 106 1.96 0.95 -3.43
CA ALA A 106 1.88 0.65 -2.00
C ALA A 106 1.54 -0.81 -1.76
N ILE A 107 1.87 -1.25 -0.54
CA ILE A 107 1.42 -2.52 0.01
C ILE A 107 0.55 -2.18 1.20
N ILE A 108 -0.69 -2.66 1.19
CA ILE A 108 -1.62 -2.53 2.30
C ILE A 108 -1.44 -3.76 3.19
N GLY A 109 -0.83 -3.55 4.35
CA GLY A 109 -0.58 -4.61 5.31
C GLY A 109 -1.61 -4.66 6.42
N TYR A 110 -1.35 -5.52 7.40
CA TYR A 110 -2.29 -5.81 8.48
C TYR A 110 -2.84 -4.59 9.23
N PRO A 111 -2.01 -3.57 9.57
CA PRO A 111 -2.55 -2.40 10.31
C PRO A 111 -3.66 -1.68 9.57
N THR A 112 -3.52 -1.51 8.26
CA THR A 112 -4.52 -0.84 7.42
C THR A 112 -5.69 -1.76 7.10
N ILE A 113 -5.43 -3.05 6.88
CA ILE A 113 -6.49 -4.06 6.69
C ILE A 113 -7.42 -4.04 7.91
N LYS A 114 -6.85 -4.00 9.10
CA LYS A 114 -7.61 -3.94 10.35
C LYS A 114 -8.39 -2.63 10.47
N GLN A 115 -7.74 -1.51 10.16
CA GLN A 115 -8.35 -0.19 10.26
C GLN A 115 -9.56 -0.06 9.33
N LEU A 116 -9.44 -0.49 8.08
CA LEU A 116 -10.52 -0.41 7.09
C LEU A 116 -11.46 -1.62 7.12
N GLU A 117 -11.16 -2.61 7.94
CA GLU A 117 -11.93 -3.87 8.01
C GLU A 117 -12.06 -4.49 6.62
N LEU A 118 -10.91 -4.66 5.95
CA LEU A 118 -10.89 -5.26 4.62
C LEU A 118 -11.10 -6.77 4.70
N ILE A 119 -11.99 -7.29 3.87
CA ILE A 119 -12.24 -8.72 3.75
C ILE A 119 -12.03 -9.12 2.30
N ILE A 120 -11.10 -10.05 2.09
CA ILE A 120 -10.79 -10.58 0.77
C ILE A 120 -11.58 -11.86 0.57
N ASN A 121 -12.36 -11.93 -0.49
CA ASN A 121 -13.06 -13.15 -0.89
C ASN A 121 -12.43 -13.71 -2.16
N PRO A 122 -11.55 -14.74 -2.04
CA PRO A 122 -10.88 -15.28 -3.22
C PRO A 122 -11.82 -15.92 -4.24
N SER A 123 -12.96 -16.45 -3.79
CA SER A 123 -13.92 -17.11 -4.68
C SER A 123 -14.55 -16.15 -5.67
N THR A 124 -14.83 -14.92 -5.23
CA THR A 124 -15.49 -13.90 -6.04
C THR A 124 -14.54 -12.83 -6.52
N ASN A 125 -13.29 -12.86 -6.06
CA ASN A 125 -12.29 -11.81 -6.29
C ASN A 125 -12.77 -10.43 -5.83
N GLU A 126 -13.55 -10.41 -4.76
CA GLU A 126 -14.04 -9.17 -4.16
C GLU A 126 -13.27 -8.83 -2.91
N ILE A 127 -13.09 -7.54 -2.68
CA ILE A 127 -12.51 -7.02 -1.44
C ILE A 127 -13.51 -6.02 -0.89
N SER A 128 -14.11 -6.36 0.25
CA SER A 128 -15.09 -5.50 0.89
C SER A 128 -14.43 -4.65 1.98
N ILE A 129 -15.02 -3.49 2.22
CA ILE A 129 -14.58 -2.55 3.23
C ILE A 129 -15.68 -2.48 4.28
N GLY A 130 -15.37 -2.94 5.50
CA GLY A 130 -16.31 -2.94 6.61
C GLY A 130 -16.31 -1.62 7.38
N TYR A 131 -15.24 -0.82 7.27
CA TYR A 131 -15.14 0.46 7.96
C TYR A 131 -16.23 1.43 7.51
N LYS A 132 -16.84 2.10 8.48
CA LYS A 132 -17.83 3.15 8.24
C LYS A 132 -17.35 4.45 8.87
N ASP A 133 -17.42 5.49 8.10
CA ASP A 133 -17.05 6.83 8.57
C ASP A 133 -18.15 7.40 9.46
#